data_98d100d17b6b8362e2fe4d9b98f20f5f
#
_entry.id   98d100d17b6b8362e2fe4d9b98f20f5f
#
_cell.length_a   1.000
_cell.length_b   1.000
_cell.length_c   1.000
_cell.angle_alpha   90.00
_cell.angle_beta   90.00
_cell.angle_gamma   90.00
#
_symmetry.space_group_name_H-M   'P 1'
#
loop_
_entity.id
_entity.type
_entity.pdbx_description
1 polymer ?
#
loop_
_entity_poly.entity_id
_entity_poly.type
_entity_poly.pdbx_seq_one_letter_code
_entity_poly.pdbx_strand_id
1 'polypeptide(L)'
;MAFFKKLKDRMFKSSSKIDEGLEAIVSDGGDAEATPVDQEIAAPAQAVEDIPQAVEPDPAEQAAEPKAEEPTPPPVAPVPVTKAVEEATPAPKRGILGRLMGRSADAPVVRRVLDDAMLEQLEELLIASDMGVDTALRVTANMAEGRLGKKLSVDEIKAVMSDEIARIMEPVARPLPIYAKTPQVVLVVGVNGSGKTTTIGKLASQFRAAGKTVVIAAGDTFRAAAVEQLQVWGERAGVPVLTAPQGSDPASLAFDAMVRAEADGADLLMIDTAGRLQNRGDLMEELAKIVRVIRKKDPEAPHNTLLVLDATTGQNAINQVKVFQEISDVSGLVMTKLDGTAKGGVLVALADQFGLPIHAIGVGEQIDDLQPFDPQEFADALTGVDRP
;
A
#
# COMPACT_ATOMS: atom_id res chain seq x y z
N MET A 1 14.57 2.27 -13.39
CA MET A 1 15.48 2.97 -12.44
C MET A 1 14.95 4.32 -11.95
N ALA A 2 14.55 5.26 -12.82
CA ALA A 2 14.08 6.58 -12.34
C ALA A 2 12.77 6.51 -11.52
N PHE A 3 11.82 5.64 -11.90
CA PHE A 3 10.56 5.47 -11.18
C PHE A 3 10.73 4.78 -9.83
N PHE A 4 11.53 3.71 -9.75
CA PHE A 4 11.85 3.03 -8.49
C PHE A 4 12.42 3.99 -7.44
N LYS A 5 13.40 4.82 -7.83
CA LYS A 5 13.93 5.85 -6.93
C LYS A 5 12.84 6.81 -6.46
N LYS A 6 11.96 7.24 -7.39
CA LYS A 6 10.85 8.12 -7.08
C LYS A 6 9.80 7.42 -6.17
N LEU A 7 9.50 6.14 -6.43
CA LEU A 7 8.62 5.32 -5.60
C LEU A 7 9.17 5.22 -4.18
N LYS A 8 10.45 4.86 -4.03
CA LYS A 8 11.12 4.76 -2.74
C LYS A 8 11.13 6.09 -1.98
N ASP A 9 11.52 7.19 -2.65
CA ASP A 9 11.52 8.54 -2.06
C ASP A 9 10.11 8.96 -1.61
N ARG A 10 9.07 8.55 -2.35
CA ARG A 10 7.66 8.88 -2.06
C ARG A 10 7.03 7.97 -1.01
N MET A 11 7.44 6.71 -0.92
CA MET A 11 6.99 5.77 0.12
C MET A 11 7.80 5.87 1.42
N PHE A 12 8.67 6.86 1.58
CA PHE A 12 9.53 7.03 2.74
C PHE A 12 8.80 6.92 4.08
N LYS A 13 7.56 7.40 4.20
CA LYS A 13 6.77 7.28 5.44
C LYS A 13 6.42 5.84 5.79
N SER A 14 6.17 4.99 4.79
CA SER A 14 5.88 3.57 5.01
C SER A 14 7.16 2.81 5.35
N SER A 15 8.23 3.03 4.60
CA SER A 15 9.51 2.36 4.84
C SER A 15 10.15 2.78 6.17
N SER A 16 10.13 4.07 6.53
CA SER A 16 10.73 4.52 7.81
C SER A 16 10.04 3.91 9.03
N LYS A 17 8.71 3.69 8.98
CA LYS A 17 7.98 3.03 10.06
C LYS A 17 8.41 1.57 10.21
N ILE A 18 8.59 0.86 9.10
CA ILE A 18 9.08 -0.53 9.11
C ILE A 18 10.55 -0.56 9.55
N ASP A 19 11.39 0.36 9.07
CA ASP A 19 12.79 0.47 9.46
C ASP A 19 12.97 0.67 10.96
N GLU A 20 12.30 1.67 11.52
CA GLU A 20 12.34 1.97 12.95
C GLU A 20 11.85 0.79 13.78
N GLY A 21 10.79 0.11 13.33
CA GLY A 21 10.27 -1.08 13.99
C GLY A 21 11.25 -2.26 13.95
N LEU A 22 11.86 -2.53 12.81
CA LEU A 22 12.85 -3.60 12.67
C LEU A 22 14.14 -3.34 13.46
N GLU A 23 14.62 -2.09 13.47
CA GLU A 23 15.77 -1.70 14.31
C GLU A 23 15.45 -1.92 15.78
N ALA A 24 14.25 -1.56 16.25
CA ALA A 24 13.82 -1.80 17.62
C ALA A 24 13.75 -3.29 17.93
N ILE A 25 13.11 -4.09 17.06
CA ILE A 25 12.98 -5.53 17.20
C ILE A 25 14.35 -6.21 17.27
N VAL A 26 15.26 -5.92 16.36
CA VAL A 26 16.59 -6.57 16.33
C VAL A 26 17.46 -6.12 17.51
N SER A 27 17.33 -4.88 17.98
CA SER A 27 18.06 -4.38 19.16
C SER A 27 17.55 -4.99 20.46
N ASP A 28 16.29 -5.39 20.53
CA ASP A 28 15.66 -6.01 21.72
C ASP A 28 15.96 -7.52 21.75
N GLY A 29 17.18 -7.88 22.12
CA GLY A 29 17.64 -9.28 22.22
C GLY A 29 18.63 -9.72 21.13
N GLY A 30 19.15 -8.79 20.36
CA GLY A 30 20.23 -9.04 19.40
C GLY A 30 21.61 -9.03 20.02
N ASP A 31 22.48 -9.92 19.51
CA ASP A 31 23.91 -9.97 19.85
C ASP A 31 24.73 -9.18 18.81
N ALA A 32 25.65 -8.35 19.28
CA ALA A 32 26.63 -7.69 18.40
C ALA A 32 27.69 -8.70 17.96
N GLU A 33 27.65 -9.14 16.70
CA GLU A 33 28.71 -9.98 16.13
C GLU A 33 29.76 -9.09 15.46
N ALA A 34 31.02 -9.19 15.92
CA ALA A 34 32.15 -8.59 15.22
C ALA A 34 32.34 -9.28 13.87
N THR A 35 32.54 -8.50 12.82
CA THR A 35 32.90 -9.02 11.47
C THR A 35 34.10 -9.98 11.61
N PRO A 36 34.10 -11.19 11.01
CA PRO A 36 35.27 -12.07 11.10
C PRO A 36 36.42 -11.44 10.36
N VAL A 37 37.42 -10.99 11.11
CA VAL A 37 38.75 -10.70 10.60
C VAL A 37 39.43 -12.03 10.42
N ASP A 38 39.94 -12.32 9.23
CA ASP A 38 40.75 -13.50 8.90
C ASP A 38 41.75 -13.79 10.00
N GLN A 39 41.49 -14.81 10.81
CA GLN A 39 42.47 -15.34 11.75
C GLN A 39 43.21 -16.48 11.10
N GLU A 40 44.47 -16.19 10.82
CA GLU A 40 45.53 -17.07 10.49
C GLU A 40 45.68 -18.21 11.54
N ILE A 41 45.85 -19.41 11.04
CA ILE A 41 45.88 -20.70 11.75
C ILE A 41 47.03 -20.74 12.74
N ALA A 42 46.77 -20.98 14.02
CA ALA A 42 47.75 -21.57 14.96
C ALA A 42 47.08 -22.68 15.75
N ALA A 43 47.65 -23.90 15.59
CA ALA A 43 47.17 -25.14 16.14
C ALA A 43 47.65 -25.38 17.62
N PRO A 44 47.31 -26.51 18.27
CA PRO A 44 46.66 -26.50 19.59
C PRO A 44 47.61 -26.90 20.73
N ALA A 45 47.23 -26.57 21.98
CA ALA A 45 47.79 -27.24 23.16
C ALA A 45 46.68 -27.76 24.07
N GLN A 46 46.77 -29.02 24.39
CA GLN A 46 45.92 -29.84 25.26
C GLN A 46 46.14 -29.52 26.74
N ALA A 47 45.10 -29.70 27.57
CA ALA A 47 45.08 -30.36 28.89
C ALA A 47 43.69 -30.10 29.55
N VAL A 48 42.85 -31.08 29.68
CA VAL A 48 42.66 -32.15 30.72
C VAL A 48 41.92 -31.64 31.97
N GLU A 49 40.70 -32.17 32.14
CA GLU A 49 39.92 -32.58 33.31
C GLU A 49 39.75 -31.64 34.52
N ASP A 50 38.48 -31.34 34.89
CA ASP A 50 37.89 -31.98 36.06
C ASP A 50 36.38 -31.67 36.21
N ILE A 51 35.58 -32.74 36.47
CA ILE A 51 34.18 -32.71 36.86
C ILE A 51 34.15 -32.98 38.35
N PRO A 52 33.27 -32.35 39.15
CA PRO A 52 32.24 -33.13 39.83
C PRO A 52 30.85 -32.44 39.97
N GLN A 53 29.82 -33.23 39.58
CA GLN A 53 28.64 -33.71 40.31
C GLN A 53 27.75 -32.74 41.09
N ALA A 54 26.55 -32.78 40.63
CA ALA A 54 25.19 -32.67 41.17
C ALA A 54 24.95 -32.59 42.69
N VAL A 55 23.95 -31.77 43.05
CA VAL A 55 22.95 -32.06 44.11
C VAL A 55 21.66 -31.25 43.82
N GLU A 56 20.56 -31.96 43.55
CA GLU A 56 19.18 -31.56 43.90
C GLU A 56 18.90 -31.99 45.35
N PRO A 57 17.84 -31.60 46.05
CA PRO A 57 16.43 -31.46 45.69
C PRO A 57 15.59 -30.37 46.47
N ASP A 58 14.48 -30.00 45.88
CA ASP A 58 13.03 -29.95 46.25
C ASP A 58 12.58 -29.96 47.75
N PRO A 59 11.31 -29.69 48.10
CA PRO A 59 10.26 -28.76 47.61
C PRO A 59 9.46 -28.01 48.71
N ALA A 60 8.35 -27.37 48.27
CA ALA A 60 7.13 -26.97 49.01
C ALA A 60 7.18 -25.67 49.84
N GLU A 61 6.21 -24.76 49.76
CA GLU A 61 4.82 -24.80 50.22
C GLU A 61 4.07 -23.49 49.91
N GLN A 62 2.94 -23.65 49.30
CA GLN A 62 1.59 -23.15 49.51
C GLN A 62 1.28 -21.68 49.95
N ALA A 63 0.39 -21.14 49.09
CA ALA A 63 -0.90 -20.49 49.42
C ALA A 63 -0.96 -19.03 49.87
N ALA A 64 -1.65 -18.19 49.11
CA ALA A 64 -2.95 -17.60 49.41
C ALA A 64 -3.28 -16.40 48.48
N GLU A 65 -4.40 -16.51 47.77
CA GLU A 65 -5.14 -15.33 47.25
C GLU A 65 -5.71 -14.50 48.40
N PRO A 66 -5.97 -13.20 48.21
CA PRO A 66 -7.36 -12.80 48.08
C PRO A 66 -7.66 -11.66 47.10
N LYS A 67 -8.81 -11.85 46.40
CA LYS A 67 -9.90 -10.93 45.94
C LYS A 67 -9.66 -9.42 45.78
N ALA A 68 -10.04 -9.05 44.56
CA ALA A 68 -10.74 -7.89 44.03
C ALA A 68 -11.11 -6.71 44.92
N GLU A 69 -10.82 -5.50 44.40
CA GLU A 69 -11.73 -4.34 44.48
C GLU A 69 -11.39 -3.37 43.31
N GLU A 70 -12.41 -3.07 42.50
CA GLU A 70 -12.40 -1.97 41.54
C GLU A 70 -12.42 -0.62 42.24
N PRO A 71 -11.81 0.41 41.68
CA PRO A 71 -12.31 1.77 41.91
C PRO A 71 -12.68 2.52 40.64
N THR A 72 -13.86 3.08 40.68
CA THR A 72 -14.50 4.05 39.82
C THR A 72 -13.66 5.31 39.53
N PRO A 73 -13.81 5.94 38.34
CA PRO A 73 -13.08 7.17 38.02
C PRO A 73 -13.74 8.43 38.61
N PRO A 74 -12.95 9.43 39.03
CA PRO A 74 -13.46 10.73 39.46
C PRO A 74 -13.62 11.72 38.25
N PRO A 75 -14.43 12.78 38.43
CA PRO A 75 -14.93 13.64 37.35
C PRO A 75 -13.93 14.71 36.91
N VAL A 76 -14.10 15.08 35.65
CA VAL A 76 -13.34 16.12 34.94
C VAL A 76 -13.75 17.51 35.42
N ALA A 77 -12.78 18.36 35.78
CA ALA A 77 -12.96 19.79 35.96
C ALA A 77 -12.12 20.60 34.92
N PRO A 78 -12.59 21.78 34.48
CA PRO A 78 -11.98 22.48 33.37
C PRO A 78 -10.76 23.31 33.78
N VAL A 79 -9.76 23.36 32.90
CA VAL A 79 -8.53 24.16 33.06
C VAL A 79 -8.61 25.46 32.27
N PRO A 80 -8.24 26.60 32.83
CA PRO A 80 -8.23 27.87 32.14
C PRO A 80 -6.92 28.07 31.35
N VAL A 81 -7.08 28.71 30.18
CA VAL A 81 -6.00 29.14 29.31
C VAL A 81 -5.30 30.35 29.90
N THR A 82 -3.99 30.26 30.15
CA THR A 82 -3.15 31.46 30.30
C THR A 82 -1.86 31.31 29.48
N LYS A 83 -1.62 32.32 28.66
CA LYS A 83 -0.39 32.54 27.90
C LYS A 83 0.76 32.88 28.85
N ALA A 84 1.91 32.24 28.67
CA ALA A 84 3.19 32.84 29.00
C ALA A 84 4.23 32.36 27.98
N VAL A 85 4.81 33.34 27.32
CA VAL A 85 5.98 33.23 26.46
C VAL A 85 7.17 33.21 27.39
N GLU A 86 8.00 32.17 27.32
CA GLU A 86 9.31 32.17 27.94
C GLU A 86 10.34 31.63 26.94
N GLU A 87 11.32 32.46 26.64
CA GLU A 87 12.44 32.21 25.76
C GLU A 87 13.30 31.08 26.31
N ALA A 88 13.43 29.99 25.55
CA ALA A 88 14.41 28.94 25.81
C ALA A 88 15.60 29.10 24.87
N THR A 89 16.76 29.30 25.44
CA THR A 89 18.08 29.29 24.83
C THR A 89 18.34 28.07 23.95
N PRO A 90 18.99 28.19 22.81
CA PRO A 90 19.21 27.10 21.91
C PRO A 90 20.26 26.11 22.40
N ALA A 91 19.88 24.84 22.54
CA ALA A 91 20.82 23.74 22.68
C ALA A 91 21.66 23.55 21.41
N PRO A 92 22.92 23.08 21.50
CA PRO A 92 23.82 23.03 20.36
C PRO A 92 23.32 22.05 19.31
N LYS A 93 23.10 22.55 18.10
CA LYS A 93 22.81 21.77 16.92
C LYS A 93 23.98 20.82 16.64
N ARG A 94 23.78 19.51 16.84
CA ARG A 94 24.66 18.47 16.33
C ARG A 94 24.69 18.60 14.79
N GLY A 95 25.85 18.90 14.27
CA GLY A 95 26.07 19.28 12.87
C GLY A 95 25.70 18.15 11.92
N ILE A 96 25.04 18.54 10.83
CA ILE A 96 24.69 17.73 9.65
C ILE A 96 25.92 17.11 8.96
N LEU A 97 27.14 17.52 9.33
CA LEU A 97 28.40 17.01 8.77
C LEU A 97 28.75 15.57 9.20
N GLY A 98 28.10 15.01 10.25
CA GLY A 98 28.35 13.63 10.67
C GLY A 98 27.65 12.57 9.82
N ARG A 99 26.68 12.97 8.97
CA ARG A 99 25.94 12.05 8.10
C ARG A 99 26.57 11.86 6.71
N LEU A 100 27.56 12.68 6.36
CA LEU A 100 28.21 12.64 5.05
C LEU A 100 29.59 11.94 5.05
N MET A 101 30.08 11.55 6.23
CA MET A 101 31.29 10.70 6.31
C MET A 101 30.85 9.25 6.51
N GLY A 102 31.01 8.48 5.46
CA GLY A 102 30.85 7.05 5.27
C GLY A 102 30.49 6.21 6.50
N ARG A 103 29.48 5.39 6.37
CA ARG A 103 29.32 4.21 7.19
C ARG A 103 30.68 3.54 7.27
N SER A 104 31.31 3.61 8.43
CA SER A 104 32.51 2.84 8.73
C SER A 104 32.19 1.38 8.48
N ALA A 105 32.95 0.72 7.64
CA ALA A 105 32.83 -0.72 7.35
C ALA A 105 33.08 -1.62 8.58
N ASP A 106 33.17 -1.04 9.78
CA ASP A 106 33.61 -1.69 11.02
C ASP A 106 32.59 -1.60 12.19
N ALA A 107 31.37 -1.15 11.95
CA ALA A 107 30.36 -1.22 13.01
C ALA A 107 29.86 -2.68 13.15
N PRO A 108 29.86 -3.27 14.37
CA PRO A 108 29.36 -4.61 14.57
C PRO A 108 27.89 -4.70 14.14
N VAL A 109 27.57 -5.67 13.28
CA VAL A 109 26.20 -5.88 12.80
C VAL A 109 25.43 -6.62 13.93
N VAL A 110 24.39 -5.99 14.45
CA VAL A 110 23.51 -6.64 15.42
C VAL A 110 22.65 -7.66 14.70
N ARG A 111 22.63 -8.89 15.22
CA ARG A 111 21.83 -10.01 14.70
C ARG A 111 20.98 -10.59 15.83
N ARG A 112 19.75 -10.92 15.53
CA ARG A 112 18.82 -11.58 16.45
C ARG A 112 18.38 -12.92 15.90
N VAL A 113 18.17 -13.89 16.79
CA VAL A 113 17.63 -15.21 16.43
C VAL A 113 16.17 -15.04 16.02
N LEU A 114 15.82 -15.61 14.86
CA LEU A 114 14.42 -15.68 14.42
C LEU A 114 13.73 -16.78 15.24
N ASP A 115 13.05 -16.38 16.29
CA ASP A 115 12.26 -17.21 17.21
C ASP A 115 10.79 -16.76 17.22
N ASP A 116 9.95 -17.46 17.97
CA ASP A 116 8.51 -17.16 18.05
C ASP A 116 8.25 -15.76 18.57
N ALA A 117 9.05 -15.27 19.55
CA ALA A 117 8.90 -13.91 20.09
C ALA A 117 9.24 -12.83 19.04
N MET A 118 10.24 -13.07 18.21
CA MET A 118 10.57 -12.17 17.10
C MET A 118 9.48 -12.20 16.02
N LEU A 119 8.94 -13.38 15.69
CA LEU A 119 7.85 -13.50 14.73
C LEU A 119 6.60 -12.74 15.18
N GLU A 120 6.23 -12.83 16.46
CA GLU A 120 5.11 -12.06 17.03
C GLU A 120 5.33 -10.55 16.89
N GLN A 121 6.53 -10.05 17.18
CA GLN A 121 6.87 -8.65 17.00
C GLN A 121 6.84 -8.20 15.52
N LEU A 122 7.25 -9.07 14.59
CA LEU A 122 7.16 -8.80 13.14
C LEU A 122 5.69 -8.76 12.69
N GLU A 123 4.83 -9.63 13.19
CA GLU A 123 3.40 -9.61 12.95
C GLU A 123 2.77 -8.29 13.38
N GLU A 124 3.04 -7.86 14.62
CA GLU A 124 2.56 -6.57 15.13
C GLU A 124 3.01 -5.39 14.27
N LEU A 125 4.26 -5.40 13.80
CA LEU A 125 4.81 -4.37 12.91
C LEU A 125 4.08 -4.33 11.57
N LEU A 126 3.83 -5.48 10.96
CA LEU A 126 3.11 -5.60 9.70
C LEU A 126 1.63 -5.19 9.83
N ILE A 127 0.97 -5.59 10.93
CA ILE A 127 -0.40 -5.16 11.24
C ILE A 127 -0.45 -3.64 11.42
N ALA A 128 0.52 -3.05 12.15
CA ALA A 128 0.62 -1.61 12.32
C ALA A 128 0.86 -0.85 11.00
N SER A 129 1.35 -1.52 9.95
CA SER A 129 1.51 -0.99 8.60
C SER A 129 0.26 -1.16 7.72
N ASP A 130 -0.89 -1.50 8.32
CA ASP A 130 -2.18 -1.77 7.66
C ASP A 130 -2.19 -3.01 6.74
N MET A 131 -1.30 -3.97 6.95
CA MET A 131 -1.29 -5.23 6.18
C MET A 131 -2.46 -6.16 6.57
N GLY A 132 -3.05 -5.95 7.76
CA GLY A 132 -4.10 -6.82 8.28
C GLY A 132 -3.54 -8.11 8.91
N VAL A 133 -4.34 -8.73 9.79
CA VAL A 133 -3.88 -9.86 10.60
C VAL A 133 -3.56 -11.08 9.74
N ASP A 134 -4.49 -11.51 8.89
CA ASP A 134 -4.33 -12.75 8.10
C ASP A 134 -3.12 -12.71 7.17
N THR A 135 -2.91 -11.57 6.52
CA THR A 135 -1.77 -11.38 5.60
C THR A 135 -0.45 -11.25 6.36
N ALA A 136 -0.43 -10.55 7.52
CA ALA A 136 0.76 -10.46 8.37
C ALA A 136 1.20 -11.84 8.86
N LEU A 137 0.28 -12.66 9.38
CA LEU A 137 0.53 -14.04 9.80
C LEU A 137 1.09 -14.89 8.64
N ARG A 138 0.57 -14.73 7.42
CA ARG A 138 1.08 -15.44 6.25
C ARG A 138 2.50 -15.03 5.90
N VAL A 139 2.80 -13.74 5.91
CA VAL A 139 4.15 -13.24 5.62
C VAL A 139 5.15 -13.77 6.65
N THR A 140 4.85 -13.67 7.95
CA THR A 140 5.75 -14.11 9.01
C THR A 140 5.93 -15.62 9.03
N ALA A 141 4.87 -16.40 8.81
CA ALA A 141 4.97 -17.86 8.68
C ALA A 141 5.90 -18.27 7.52
N ASN A 142 5.76 -17.62 6.36
CA ASN A 142 6.62 -17.88 5.22
C ASN A 142 8.07 -17.45 5.50
N MET A 143 8.27 -16.32 6.19
CA MET A 143 9.62 -15.88 6.62
C MET A 143 10.28 -16.91 7.55
N ALA A 144 9.52 -17.55 8.43
CA ALA A 144 10.02 -18.57 9.36
C ALA A 144 10.43 -19.87 8.65
N GLU A 145 9.84 -20.18 7.49
CA GLU A 145 10.06 -21.44 6.80
C GLU A 145 11.55 -21.65 6.44
N GLY A 146 12.18 -22.66 7.03
CA GLY A 146 13.59 -22.98 6.83
C GLY A 146 14.59 -21.96 7.41
N ARG A 147 14.11 -20.96 8.18
CA ARG A 147 14.93 -19.90 8.78
C ARG A 147 14.78 -19.82 10.30
N LEU A 148 13.83 -20.53 10.90
CA LEU A 148 13.63 -20.56 12.36
C LEU A 148 14.94 -20.97 13.06
N GLY A 149 15.33 -20.25 14.10
CA GLY A 149 16.57 -20.44 14.84
C GLY A 149 17.83 -19.83 14.19
N LYS A 150 17.75 -19.23 13.00
CA LYS A 150 18.87 -18.51 12.38
C LYS A 150 18.98 -17.10 12.92
N LYS A 151 20.21 -16.61 13.05
CA LYS A 151 20.47 -15.20 13.39
C LYS A 151 20.41 -14.35 12.14
N LEU A 152 19.56 -13.32 12.15
CA LEU A 152 19.34 -12.40 11.04
C LEU A 152 19.63 -10.96 11.46
N SER A 153 20.23 -10.19 10.57
CA SER A 153 20.37 -8.73 10.67
C SER A 153 19.10 -8.02 10.17
N VAL A 154 18.97 -6.72 10.45
CA VAL A 154 17.88 -5.89 9.94
C VAL A 154 17.79 -5.97 8.42
N ASP A 155 18.92 -5.84 7.70
CA ASP A 155 18.92 -5.86 6.22
C ASP A 155 18.52 -7.25 5.67
N GLU A 156 18.93 -8.34 6.31
CA GLU A 156 18.51 -9.70 5.95
C GLU A 156 17.02 -9.92 6.18
N ILE A 157 16.45 -9.40 7.28
CA ILE A 157 15.03 -9.47 7.57
C ILE A 157 14.23 -8.67 6.53
N LYS A 158 14.66 -7.44 6.21
CA LYS A 158 14.04 -6.63 5.16
C LYS A 158 14.02 -7.34 3.83
N ALA A 159 15.14 -7.94 3.42
CA ALA A 159 15.25 -8.66 2.15
C ALA A 159 14.29 -9.85 2.11
N VAL A 160 14.25 -10.67 3.17
CA VAL A 160 13.33 -11.82 3.26
C VAL A 160 11.87 -11.35 3.25
N MET A 161 11.54 -10.29 4.00
CA MET A 161 10.19 -9.71 4.04
C MET A 161 9.79 -9.17 2.67
N SER A 162 10.68 -8.45 1.99
CA SER A 162 10.43 -7.95 0.63
C SER A 162 10.16 -9.07 -0.35
N ASP A 163 10.97 -10.13 -0.34
CA ASP A 163 10.78 -11.28 -1.24
C ASP A 163 9.43 -11.99 -0.99
N GLU A 164 9.02 -12.14 0.28
CA GLU A 164 7.73 -12.75 0.61
C GLU A 164 6.54 -11.86 0.20
N ILE A 165 6.64 -10.56 0.40
CA ILE A 165 5.63 -9.60 -0.05
C ILE A 165 5.53 -9.61 -1.58
N ALA A 166 6.65 -9.54 -2.29
CA ALA A 166 6.68 -9.59 -3.75
C ALA A 166 6.04 -10.88 -4.27
N ARG A 167 6.33 -12.02 -3.66
CA ARG A 167 5.75 -13.33 -4.01
C ARG A 167 4.22 -13.36 -3.88
N ILE A 168 3.66 -12.73 -2.82
CA ILE A 168 2.20 -12.62 -2.64
C ILE A 168 1.59 -11.76 -3.74
N MET A 169 2.30 -10.73 -4.18
CA MET A 169 1.77 -9.73 -5.11
C MET A 169 2.02 -10.05 -6.59
N GLU A 170 2.94 -10.97 -6.90
CA GLU A 170 3.28 -11.33 -8.29
C GLU A 170 2.07 -11.81 -9.12
N PRO A 171 1.16 -12.66 -8.60
CA PRO A 171 0.00 -13.13 -9.37
C PRO A 171 -0.96 -12.02 -9.80
N VAL A 172 -1.00 -10.91 -9.06
CA VAL A 172 -1.91 -9.77 -9.30
C VAL A 172 -1.26 -8.61 -10.06
N ALA A 173 0.03 -8.65 -10.31
CA ALA A 173 0.75 -7.64 -11.09
C ALA A 173 0.47 -7.82 -12.58
N ARG A 174 -0.62 -7.23 -13.03
CA ARG A 174 -1.06 -7.35 -14.43
C ARG A 174 -1.45 -5.96 -14.96
N PRO A 175 -0.83 -5.50 -16.06
CA PRO A 175 -1.23 -4.23 -16.68
C PRO A 175 -2.67 -4.29 -17.15
N LEU A 176 -3.30 -3.12 -17.34
CA LEU A 176 -4.65 -3.05 -17.88
C LEU A 176 -4.65 -3.67 -19.29
N PRO A 177 -5.43 -4.74 -19.52
CA PRO A 177 -5.43 -5.42 -20.80
C PRO A 177 -6.03 -4.51 -21.89
N ILE A 178 -5.43 -4.51 -23.08
CA ILE A 178 -5.97 -3.85 -24.27
C ILE A 178 -6.47 -4.92 -25.22
N TYR A 179 -7.76 -4.90 -25.47
CA TYR A 179 -8.43 -5.86 -26.36
C TYR A 179 -8.45 -5.36 -27.80
N ALA A 180 -8.56 -6.27 -28.77
CA ALA A 180 -8.76 -5.96 -30.18
C ALA A 180 -10.24 -5.59 -30.46
N LYS A 181 -10.78 -4.65 -29.65
CA LYS A 181 -12.16 -4.15 -29.71
C LYS A 181 -12.16 -2.64 -29.82
N THR A 182 -13.08 -2.07 -30.58
CA THR A 182 -13.22 -0.63 -30.81
C THR A 182 -14.69 -0.21 -30.68
N PRO A 183 -15.06 0.56 -29.65
CA PRO A 183 -14.20 0.91 -28.50
C PRO A 183 -14.13 -0.19 -27.44
N GLN A 184 -12.98 -0.35 -26.79
CA GLN A 184 -12.93 -1.02 -25.49
C GLN A 184 -13.49 -0.07 -24.44
N VAL A 185 -14.47 -0.52 -23.67
CA VAL A 185 -15.16 0.29 -22.65
C VAL A 185 -14.56 -0.01 -21.27
N VAL A 186 -14.02 1.03 -20.61
CA VAL A 186 -13.48 1.00 -19.27
C VAL A 186 -14.37 1.84 -18.35
N LEU A 187 -15.08 1.18 -17.43
CA LEU A 187 -15.87 1.83 -16.41
C LEU A 187 -14.98 2.09 -15.17
N VAL A 188 -14.89 3.34 -14.72
CA VAL A 188 -14.02 3.71 -13.59
C VAL A 188 -14.89 4.02 -12.37
N VAL A 189 -14.74 3.20 -11.33
CA VAL A 189 -15.54 3.26 -10.11
C VAL A 189 -14.66 3.50 -8.87
N GLY A 190 -15.27 3.88 -7.74
CA GLY A 190 -14.57 4.14 -6.49
C GLY A 190 -15.22 5.28 -5.71
N VAL A 191 -14.82 5.48 -4.46
CA VAL A 191 -15.36 6.52 -3.59
C VAL A 191 -14.97 7.94 -4.03
N ASN A 192 -15.70 8.94 -3.57
CA ASN A 192 -15.32 10.34 -3.81
C ASN A 192 -13.97 10.64 -3.15
N GLY A 193 -13.09 11.33 -3.90
CA GLY A 193 -11.74 11.66 -3.44
C GLY A 193 -10.71 10.54 -3.62
N SER A 194 -11.08 9.35 -4.09
CA SER A 194 -10.11 8.27 -4.36
C SER A 194 -9.18 8.54 -5.54
N GLY A 195 -9.41 9.58 -6.32
CA GLY A 195 -8.56 9.93 -7.46
C GLY A 195 -9.05 9.41 -8.81
N LYS A 196 -10.33 8.99 -8.96
CA LYS A 196 -10.90 8.49 -10.23
C LYS A 196 -10.65 9.42 -11.40
N THR A 197 -11.11 10.65 -11.31
CA THR A 197 -11.01 11.69 -12.35
C THR A 197 -9.54 11.93 -12.75
N THR A 198 -8.65 12.02 -11.77
CA THR A 198 -7.19 12.16 -12.00
C THR A 198 -6.61 10.92 -12.67
N THR A 199 -7.01 9.72 -12.26
CA THR A 199 -6.57 8.44 -12.84
C THR A 199 -6.99 8.34 -14.30
N ILE A 200 -8.25 8.68 -14.62
CA ILE A 200 -8.75 8.72 -16.00
C ILE A 200 -7.90 9.66 -16.86
N GLY A 201 -7.63 10.88 -16.37
CA GLY A 201 -6.83 11.86 -17.09
C GLY A 201 -5.40 11.38 -17.36
N LYS A 202 -4.76 10.75 -16.38
CA LYS A 202 -3.41 10.18 -16.52
C LYS A 202 -3.38 9.01 -17.49
N LEU A 203 -4.29 8.04 -17.35
CA LEU A 203 -4.40 6.89 -18.25
C LEU A 203 -4.71 7.35 -19.68
N ALA A 204 -5.64 8.28 -19.87
CA ALA A 204 -5.95 8.81 -21.19
C ALA A 204 -4.72 9.46 -21.84
N SER A 205 -3.93 10.23 -21.09
CA SER A 205 -2.67 10.82 -21.54
C SER A 205 -1.65 9.76 -21.95
N GLN A 206 -1.49 8.70 -21.15
CA GLN A 206 -0.56 7.61 -21.42
C GLN A 206 -0.99 6.80 -22.67
N PHE A 207 -2.28 6.48 -22.81
CA PHE A 207 -2.80 5.80 -23.99
C PHE A 207 -2.66 6.64 -25.27
N ARG A 208 -2.90 7.95 -25.19
CA ARG A 208 -2.65 8.87 -26.30
C ARG A 208 -1.18 8.89 -26.70
N ALA A 209 -0.27 8.96 -25.72
CA ALA A 209 1.16 8.89 -25.98
C ALA A 209 1.58 7.55 -26.62
N ALA A 210 0.87 6.47 -26.31
CA ALA A 210 1.04 5.15 -26.93
C ALA A 210 0.33 5.02 -28.31
N GLY A 211 -0.19 6.13 -28.88
CA GLY A 211 -0.82 6.15 -30.20
C GLY A 211 -2.27 5.68 -30.24
N LYS A 212 -2.92 5.50 -29.10
CA LYS A 212 -4.32 5.10 -29.00
C LYS A 212 -5.28 6.28 -29.11
N THR A 213 -6.42 6.07 -29.72
CA THR A 213 -7.53 7.03 -29.73
C THR A 213 -8.43 6.79 -28.52
N VAL A 214 -8.65 7.82 -27.71
CA VAL A 214 -9.40 7.73 -26.44
C VAL A 214 -10.54 8.73 -26.45
N VAL A 215 -11.69 8.33 -25.93
CA VAL A 215 -12.84 9.19 -25.61
C VAL A 215 -13.14 9.06 -24.13
N ILE A 216 -13.51 10.17 -23.47
CA ILE A 216 -13.86 10.18 -22.06
C ILE A 216 -15.32 10.62 -21.91
N ALA A 217 -16.08 9.97 -21.02
CA ALA A 217 -17.40 10.38 -20.57
C ALA A 217 -17.34 10.85 -19.10
N ALA A 218 -17.71 12.10 -18.84
CA ALA A 218 -17.72 12.69 -17.50
C ALA A 218 -19.03 12.35 -16.77
N GLY A 219 -19.16 11.07 -16.33
CA GLY A 219 -20.41 10.55 -15.77
C GLY A 219 -20.69 10.97 -14.32
N ASP A 220 -19.76 11.58 -13.57
CA ASP A 220 -20.06 12.23 -12.28
C ASP A 220 -20.78 13.58 -12.52
N THR A 221 -21.98 13.51 -13.09
CA THR A 221 -22.77 14.69 -13.53
C THR A 221 -23.23 15.59 -12.38
N PHE A 222 -23.16 15.10 -11.15
CA PHE A 222 -23.58 15.87 -9.98
C PHE A 222 -22.51 16.83 -9.46
N ARG A 223 -21.24 16.62 -9.85
CA ARG A 223 -20.10 17.38 -9.38
C ARG A 223 -19.49 18.22 -10.51
N ALA A 224 -19.96 19.46 -10.66
CA ALA A 224 -19.46 20.37 -11.68
C ALA A 224 -17.94 20.47 -11.70
N ALA A 225 -17.29 20.59 -10.52
CA ALA A 225 -15.83 20.64 -10.44
C ALA A 225 -15.13 19.36 -10.93
N ALA A 226 -15.76 18.19 -10.82
CA ALA A 226 -15.18 16.95 -11.36
C ALA A 226 -15.25 16.93 -12.90
N VAL A 227 -16.37 17.40 -13.46
CA VAL A 227 -16.53 17.55 -14.91
C VAL A 227 -15.52 18.54 -15.47
N GLU A 228 -15.38 19.73 -14.86
CA GLU A 228 -14.40 20.75 -15.25
C GLU A 228 -12.96 20.21 -15.15
N GLN A 229 -12.63 19.51 -14.08
CA GLN A 229 -11.33 18.88 -13.92
C GLN A 229 -11.04 17.88 -15.06
N LEU A 230 -12.04 17.07 -15.44
CA LEU A 230 -11.88 16.09 -16.50
C LEU A 230 -11.73 16.74 -17.88
N GLN A 231 -12.43 17.86 -18.12
CA GLN A 231 -12.25 18.68 -19.32
C GLN A 231 -10.82 19.22 -19.42
N VAL A 232 -10.27 19.75 -18.33
CA VAL A 232 -8.85 20.22 -18.28
C VAL A 232 -7.88 19.07 -18.59
N TRP A 233 -8.13 17.87 -18.06
CA TRP A 233 -7.33 16.68 -18.40
C TRP A 233 -7.45 16.32 -19.87
N GLY A 234 -8.67 16.34 -20.42
CA GLY A 234 -8.93 16.06 -21.83
C GLY A 234 -8.21 17.03 -22.77
N GLU A 235 -8.28 18.32 -22.48
CA GLU A 235 -7.56 19.36 -23.22
C GLU A 235 -6.05 19.14 -23.21
N ARG A 236 -5.46 18.86 -22.04
CA ARG A 236 -4.01 18.59 -21.89
C ARG A 236 -3.57 17.35 -22.66
N ALA A 237 -4.40 16.31 -22.66
CA ALA A 237 -4.10 15.04 -23.35
C ALA A 237 -4.49 15.05 -24.84
N GLY A 238 -5.20 16.05 -25.32
CA GLY A 238 -5.80 16.08 -26.66
C GLY A 238 -6.86 14.98 -26.84
N VAL A 239 -7.67 14.73 -25.80
CA VAL A 239 -8.69 13.69 -25.76
C VAL A 239 -10.06 14.34 -25.62
N PRO A 240 -11.06 13.99 -26.46
CA PRO A 240 -12.41 14.52 -26.33
C PRO A 240 -13.09 14.03 -25.06
N VAL A 241 -13.73 14.95 -24.33
CA VAL A 241 -14.52 14.68 -23.12
C VAL A 241 -15.97 15.00 -23.40
N LEU A 242 -16.82 13.99 -23.33
CA LEU A 242 -18.27 14.18 -23.41
C LEU A 242 -18.80 14.56 -22.03
N THR A 243 -19.59 15.61 -22.00
CA THR A 243 -20.24 16.13 -20.78
C THR A 243 -21.73 16.28 -21.01
N ALA A 244 -22.50 16.34 -19.93
CA ALA A 244 -23.92 16.65 -19.93
C ALA A 244 -24.21 17.77 -18.91
N PRO A 245 -25.35 18.46 -18.98
CA PRO A 245 -25.76 19.41 -17.95
C PRO A 245 -25.73 18.81 -16.56
N GLN A 246 -25.45 19.62 -15.56
CA GLN A 246 -25.39 19.16 -14.16
C GLN A 246 -26.70 18.48 -13.75
N GLY A 247 -26.58 17.30 -13.14
CA GLY A 247 -27.72 16.48 -12.70
C GLY A 247 -28.38 15.66 -13.82
N SER A 248 -27.83 15.66 -15.02
CA SER A 248 -28.27 14.74 -16.09
C SER A 248 -28.06 13.28 -15.71
N ASP A 249 -28.82 12.40 -16.36
CA ASP A 249 -28.69 10.95 -16.18
C ASP A 249 -27.32 10.44 -16.67
N PRO A 250 -26.46 9.89 -15.80
CA PRO A 250 -25.16 9.38 -16.17
C PRO A 250 -25.23 8.23 -17.21
N ALA A 251 -26.30 7.43 -17.15
CA ALA A 251 -26.46 6.30 -18.07
C ALA A 251 -26.77 6.79 -19.51
N SER A 252 -27.50 7.90 -19.67
CA SER A 252 -27.70 8.51 -20.97
C SER A 252 -26.41 9.05 -21.56
N LEU A 253 -25.61 9.74 -20.75
CA LEU A 253 -24.29 10.23 -21.17
C LEU A 253 -23.37 9.08 -21.57
N ALA A 254 -23.35 7.99 -20.80
CA ALA A 254 -22.54 6.80 -21.11
C ALA A 254 -22.95 6.18 -22.47
N PHE A 255 -24.26 6.14 -22.76
CA PHE A 255 -24.75 5.64 -24.05
C PHE A 255 -24.34 6.55 -25.20
N ASP A 256 -24.51 7.86 -25.07
CA ASP A 256 -24.10 8.83 -26.09
C ASP A 256 -22.59 8.77 -26.33
N ALA A 257 -21.81 8.56 -25.27
CA ALA A 257 -20.35 8.38 -25.37
C ALA A 257 -19.97 7.10 -26.11
N MET A 258 -20.70 6.00 -25.95
CA MET A 258 -20.49 4.78 -26.73
C MET A 258 -20.78 5.02 -28.22
N VAL A 259 -21.89 5.68 -28.53
CA VAL A 259 -22.24 6.01 -29.93
C VAL A 259 -21.16 6.89 -30.57
N ARG A 260 -20.67 7.87 -29.82
CA ARG A 260 -19.62 8.78 -30.28
C ARG A 260 -18.28 8.06 -30.46
N ALA A 261 -17.86 7.27 -29.48
CA ALA A 261 -16.59 6.52 -29.55
C ALA A 261 -16.56 5.53 -30.72
N GLU A 262 -17.69 4.87 -30.99
CA GLU A 262 -17.82 3.98 -32.14
C GLU A 262 -17.75 4.74 -33.50
N ALA A 263 -18.46 5.89 -33.59
CA ALA A 263 -18.45 6.73 -34.80
C ALA A 263 -17.06 7.32 -35.08
N ASP A 264 -16.31 7.67 -34.04
CA ASP A 264 -14.95 8.20 -34.15
C ASP A 264 -13.89 7.08 -34.34
N GLY A 265 -14.26 5.80 -34.25
CA GLY A 265 -13.34 4.66 -34.30
C GLY A 265 -12.34 4.66 -33.14
N ALA A 266 -12.78 5.10 -31.95
CA ALA A 266 -11.92 5.19 -30.79
C ALA A 266 -11.48 3.80 -30.29
N ASP A 267 -10.21 3.65 -29.94
CA ASP A 267 -9.70 2.41 -29.31
C ASP A 267 -10.29 2.20 -27.92
N LEU A 268 -10.42 3.30 -27.12
CA LEU A 268 -10.90 3.24 -25.75
C LEU A 268 -11.99 4.28 -25.47
N LEU A 269 -12.99 3.87 -24.70
CA LEU A 269 -13.93 4.74 -24.01
C LEU A 269 -13.75 4.59 -22.51
N MET A 270 -13.40 5.67 -21.81
CA MET A 270 -13.30 5.72 -20.36
C MET A 270 -14.51 6.46 -19.78
N ILE A 271 -15.24 5.81 -18.87
CA ILE A 271 -16.44 6.36 -18.25
C ILE A 271 -16.14 6.65 -16.76
N ASP A 272 -16.11 7.95 -16.38
CA ASP A 272 -16.08 8.37 -14.98
C ASP A 272 -17.45 8.15 -14.34
N THR A 273 -17.48 7.87 -13.03
CA THR A 273 -18.72 7.64 -12.29
C THR A 273 -18.73 8.42 -10.99
N ALA A 274 -19.92 8.68 -10.45
CA ALA A 274 -20.06 9.16 -9.10
C ALA A 274 -19.47 8.17 -8.07
N GLY A 275 -19.12 8.67 -6.88
CA GLY A 275 -18.49 7.84 -5.84
C GLY A 275 -19.12 8.07 -4.47
N ARG A 276 -20.44 8.26 -4.39
CA ARG A 276 -21.17 8.57 -3.15
C ARG A 276 -21.49 7.33 -2.33
N LEU A 277 -20.45 6.66 -1.80
CA LEU A 277 -20.59 5.40 -1.07
C LEU A 277 -21.46 5.54 0.20
N GLN A 278 -21.53 6.72 0.80
CA GLN A 278 -22.42 7.02 1.92
C GLN A 278 -23.91 6.81 1.57
N ASN A 279 -24.27 6.90 0.28
CA ASN A 279 -25.59 6.58 -0.24
C ASN A 279 -25.49 5.33 -1.14
N ARG A 280 -25.15 4.19 -0.51
CA ARG A 280 -24.82 2.93 -1.21
C ARG A 280 -25.93 2.51 -2.16
N GLY A 281 -27.20 2.60 -1.74
CA GLY A 281 -28.36 2.19 -2.56
C GLY A 281 -28.41 2.93 -3.88
N ASP A 282 -28.36 4.26 -3.84
CA ASP A 282 -28.45 5.10 -5.05
C ASP A 282 -27.24 4.87 -5.96
N LEU A 283 -26.04 4.72 -5.38
CA LEU A 283 -24.83 4.41 -6.15
C LEU A 283 -24.94 3.07 -6.87
N MET A 284 -25.47 2.05 -6.19
CA MET A 284 -25.71 0.72 -6.77
C MET A 284 -26.68 0.80 -7.95
N GLU A 285 -27.80 1.51 -7.77
CA GLU A 285 -28.80 1.68 -8.83
C GLU A 285 -28.25 2.44 -10.03
N GLU A 286 -27.47 3.50 -9.78
CA GLU A 286 -26.84 4.30 -10.82
C GLU A 286 -25.85 3.47 -11.64
N LEU A 287 -24.92 2.75 -10.98
CA LEU A 287 -23.93 1.90 -11.65
C LEU A 287 -24.60 0.75 -12.42
N ALA A 288 -25.57 0.08 -11.81
CA ALA A 288 -26.36 -0.96 -12.48
C ALA A 288 -27.11 -0.43 -13.71
N LYS A 289 -27.63 0.82 -13.62
CA LYS A 289 -28.27 1.47 -14.75
C LYS A 289 -27.27 1.79 -15.86
N ILE A 290 -26.12 2.32 -15.56
CA ILE A 290 -25.05 2.58 -16.53
C ILE A 290 -24.70 1.27 -17.26
N VAL A 291 -24.35 0.21 -16.53
CA VAL A 291 -24.00 -1.09 -17.11
C VAL A 291 -25.12 -1.64 -17.98
N ARG A 292 -26.36 -1.59 -17.52
CA ARG A 292 -27.52 -2.06 -18.29
C ARG A 292 -27.70 -1.28 -19.58
N VAL A 293 -27.42 0.02 -19.58
CA VAL A 293 -27.62 0.87 -20.74
C VAL A 293 -26.49 0.70 -21.76
N ILE A 294 -25.25 0.62 -21.34
CA ILE A 294 -24.12 0.36 -22.24
C ILE A 294 -24.21 -1.03 -22.87
N ARG A 295 -24.69 -2.05 -22.12
CA ARG A 295 -24.93 -3.41 -22.64
C ARG A 295 -26.00 -3.51 -23.73
N LYS A 296 -26.85 -2.51 -23.88
CA LYS A 296 -27.77 -2.44 -25.05
C LYS A 296 -27.02 -2.18 -26.34
N LYS A 297 -25.87 -1.51 -26.26
CA LYS A 297 -25.02 -1.20 -27.42
C LYS A 297 -23.98 -2.28 -27.66
N ASP A 298 -23.29 -2.72 -26.59
CA ASP A 298 -22.35 -3.84 -26.60
C ASP A 298 -22.64 -4.76 -25.40
N PRO A 299 -23.16 -5.98 -25.60
CA PRO A 299 -23.51 -6.90 -24.53
C PRO A 299 -22.34 -7.30 -23.61
N GLU A 300 -21.08 -7.18 -24.08
CA GLU A 300 -19.87 -7.49 -23.33
C GLU A 300 -19.34 -6.30 -22.54
N ALA A 301 -19.88 -5.09 -22.76
CA ALA A 301 -19.47 -3.89 -22.00
C ALA A 301 -20.03 -3.89 -20.56
N PRO A 302 -19.30 -3.30 -19.59
CA PRO A 302 -17.94 -2.80 -19.72
C PRO A 302 -16.94 -3.95 -19.87
N HIS A 303 -15.90 -3.77 -20.66
CA HIS A 303 -14.84 -4.76 -20.86
C HIS A 303 -13.89 -4.80 -19.64
N ASN A 304 -13.77 -3.67 -18.95
CA ASN A 304 -13.07 -3.55 -17.68
C ASN A 304 -13.87 -2.65 -16.75
N THR A 305 -13.98 -3.05 -15.49
CA THR A 305 -14.41 -2.19 -14.38
C THR A 305 -13.22 -1.95 -13.48
N LEU A 306 -12.70 -0.73 -13.50
CA LEU A 306 -11.50 -0.32 -12.80
C LEU A 306 -11.87 0.35 -11.47
N LEU A 307 -11.55 -0.29 -10.35
CA LEU A 307 -11.77 0.28 -9.02
C LEU A 307 -10.56 1.10 -8.59
N VAL A 308 -10.78 2.39 -8.35
CA VAL A 308 -9.74 3.33 -7.88
C VAL A 308 -9.86 3.49 -6.37
N LEU A 309 -8.80 3.10 -5.66
CA LEU A 309 -8.70 3.12 -4.20
C LEU A 309 -7.67 4.16 -3.74
N ASP A 310 -7.88 4.71 -2.56
CA ASP A 310 -6.99 5.65 -1.88
C ASP A 310 -6.24 4.92 -0.77
N ALA A 311 -4.92 4.82 -0.86
CA ALA A 311 -4.07 4.13 0.12
C ALA A 311 -4.15 4.74 1.53
N THR A 312 -4.48 6.03 1.65
CA THR A 312 -4.61 6.70 2.95
C THR A 312 -5.78 6.17 3.78
N THR A 313 -6.75 5.49 3.14
CA THR A 313 -7.90 4.88 3.83
C THR A 313 -7.54 3.61 4.60
N GLY A 314 -6.38 3.02 4.36
CA GLY A 314 -5.90 1.81 5.04
C GLY A 314 -6.90 0.66 4.90
N GLN A 315 -7.14 -0.09 5.98
CA GLN A 315 -8.04 -1.26 6.00
C GLN A 315 -9.48 -0.99 5.51
N ASN A 316 -9.94 0.26 5.50
CA ASN A 316 -11.24 0.60 4.91
C ASN A 316 -11.30 0.34 3.41
N ALA A 317 -10.16 0.30 2.71
CA ALA A 317 -10.11 -0.05 1.29
C ALA A 317 -10.62 -1.48 1.04
N ILE A 318 -10.38 -2.42 1.95
CA ILE A 318 -10.89 -3.80 1.88
C ILE A 318 -12.42 -3.83 1.82
N ASN A 319 -13.07 -3.03 2.66
CA ASN A 319 -14.53 -2.93 2.65
C ASN A 319 -15.04 -2.29 1.35
N GLN A 320 -14.30 -1.33 0.78
CA GLN A 320 -14.65 -0.75 -0.51
C GLN A 320 -14.60 -1.79 -1.62
N VAL A 321 -13.55 -2.62 -1.69
CA VAL A 321 -13.46 -3.71 -2.68
C VAL A 321 -14.66 -4.63 -2.58
N LYS A 322 -14.99 -5.14 -1.37
CA LYS A 322 -16.16 -6.01 -1.15
C LYS A 322 -17.44 -5.38 -1.69
N VAL A 323 -17.69 -4.11 -1.34
CA VAL A 323 -18.90 -3.41 -1.76
C VAL A 323 -18.95 -3.22 -3.28
N PHE A 324 -17.83 -2.78 -3.90
CA PHE A 324 -17.83 -2.55 -5.34
C PHE A 324 -17.85 -3.84 -6.17
N GLN A 325 -17.30 -4.95 -5.66
CA GLN A 325 -17.44 -6.27 -6.31
C GLN A 325 -18.90 -6.75 -6.34
N GLU A 326 -19.70 -6.44 -5.30
CA GLU A 326 -21.12 -6.77 -5.29
C GLU A 326 -21.96 -5.94 -6.28
N ILE A 327 -21.48 -4.73 -6.62
CA ILE A 327 -22.22 -3.75 -7.43
C ILE A 327 -21.85 -3.83 -8.91
N SER A 328 -20.57 -4.02 -9.17
CA SER A 328 -20.01 -3.96 -10.53
C SER A 328 -18.86 -4.93 -10.64
N ASP A 329 -18.92 -5.85 -11.60
CA ASP A 329 -17.90 -6.86 -11.85
C ASP A 329 -16.48 -6.23 -11.93
N VAL A 330 -15.89 -5.87 -10.75
CA VAL A 330 -14.56 -5.25 -10.69
C VAL A 330 -13.53 -6.18 -11.29
N SER A 331 -12.87 -5.74 -12.34
CA SER A 331 -11.88 -6.53 -13.09
C SER A 331 -10.44 -6.21 -12.71
N GLY A 332 -10.21 -5.11 -11.98
CA GLY A 332 -8.88 -4.73 -11.51
C GLY A 332 -8.87 -3.44 -10.71
N LEU A 333 -7.73 -3.18 -10.09
CA LEU A 333 -7.50 -2.12 -9.12
C LEU A 333 -6.49 -1.09 -9.62
N VAL A 334 -6.68 0.16 -9.21
CA VAL A 334 -5.64 1.20 -9.19
C VAL A 334 -5.54 1.75 -7.78
N MET A 335 -4.36 1.70 -7.18
CA MET A 335 -4.10 2.31 -5.89
C MET A 335 -3.46 3.68 -6.07
N THR A 336 -4.03 4.70 -5.43
CA THR A 336 -3.55 6.10 -5.48
C THR A 336 -3.03 6.55 -4.13
N LYS A 337 -2.31 7.69 -4.12
CA LYS A 337 -1.84 8.40 -2.90
C LYS A 337 -0.94 7.58 -2.00
N LEU A 338 -0.15 6.67 -2.56
CA LEU A 338 0.85 5.92 -1.79
C LEU A 338 1.93 6.81 -1.18
N ASP A 339 2.19 7.99 -1.76
CA ASP A 339 3.11 9.01 -1.26
C ASP A 339 2.63 9.74 0.02
N GLY A 340 1.34 9.68 0.30
CA GLY A 340 0.71 10.37 1.43
C GLY A 340 0.63 9.56 2.74
N THR A 341 0.98 8.29 2.73
CA THR A 341 0.62 7.37 3.82
C THR A 341 1.76 6.49 4.31
N ALA A 342 1.68 6.07 5.57
CA ALA A 342 2.47 4.98 6.16
C ALA A 342 1.72 3.63 6.11
N LYS A 343 0.62 3.54 5.34
CA LYS A 343 -0.31 2.41 5.29
C LYS A 343 -0.18 1.58 4.01
N GLY A 344 1.00 1.55 3.41
CA GLY A 344 1.26 0.82 2.16
C GLY A 344 0.93 -0.68 2.22
N GLY A 345 0.98 -1.28 3.42
CA GLY A 345 0.65 -2.69 3.64
C GLY A 345 -0.77 -3.08 3.22
N VAL A 346 -1.71 -2.13 3.15
CA VAL A 346 -3.07 -2.43 2.69
C VAL A 346 -3.12 -2.97 1.26
N LEU A 347 -2.17 -2.60 0.39
CA LEU A 347 -2.12 -3.12 -0.97
C LEU A 347 -1.76 -4.61 -1.00
N VAL A 348 -0.89 -5.05 -0.07
CA VAL A 348 -0.55 -6.47 0.12
C VAL A 348 -1.78 -7.25 0.59
N ALA A 349 -2.52 -6.70 1.56
CA ALA A 349 -3.76 -7.32 2.05
C ALA A 349 -4.81 -7.46 0.94
N LEU A 350 -4.96 -6.44 0.07
CA LEU A 350 -5.88 -6.49 -1.06
C LEU A 350 -5.48 -7.56 -2.09
N ALA A 351 -4.19 -7.65 -2.39
CA ALA A 351 -3.66 -8.68 -3.28
C ALA A 351 -3.94 -10.08 -2.74
N ASP A 352 -3.64 -10.30 -1.46
CA ASP A 352 -3.78 -11.58 -0.78
C ASP A 352 -5.24 -12.03 -0.63
N GLN A 353 -6.16 -11.11 -0.29
CA GLN A 353 -7.55 -11.45 0.00
C GLN A 353 -8.43 -11.59 -1.26
N PHE A 354 -8.17 -10.79 -2.29
CA PHE A 354 -9.07 -10.71 -3.44
C PHE A 354 -8.47 -11.29 -4.72
N GLY A 355 -7.14 -11.35 -4.85
CA GLY A 355 -6.49 -11.82 -6.08
C GLY A 355 -6.83 -10.97 -7.32
N LEU A 356 -7.36 -9.77 -7.14
CA LEU A 356 -7.70 -8.87 -8.24
C LEU A 356 -6.43 -8.28 -8.87
N PRO A 357 -6.36 -8.18 -10.21
CA PRO A 357 -5.26 -7.50 -10.88
C PRO A 357 -5.04 -6.07 -10.36
N ILE A 358 -3.80 -5.72 -10.04
CA ILE A 358 -3.39 -4.35 -9.75
C ILE A 358 -2.74 -3.80 -11.01
N HIS A 359 -3.45 -2.90 -11.69
CA HIS A 359 -3.03 -2.39 -13.00
C HIS A 359 -2.02 -1.25 -12.92
N ALA A 360 -2.15 -0.41 -11.89
CA ALA A 360 -1.27 0.73 -11.69
C ALA A 360 -1.28 1.21 -10.24
N ILE A 361 -0.20 1.90 -9.87
CA ILE A 361 -0.05 2.60 -8.59
C ILE A 361 0.25 4.09 -8.83
N GLY A 362 -0.33 4.94 -7.98
CA GLY A 362 -0.16 6.39 -8.02
C GLY A 362 0.62 6.89 -6.81
N VAL A 363 1.70 7.62 -7.07
CA VAL A 363 2.61 8.17 -6.05
C VAL A 363 2.73 9.68 -6.13
N GLY A 364 1.71 10.35 -6.64
CA GLY A 364 1.68 11.82 -6.74
C GLY A 364 0.74 12.31 -7.82
N GLU A 365 0.84 13.59 -8.21
CA GLU A 365 -0.15 14.27 -9.06
C GLU A 365 0.23 14.37 -10.54
N GLN A 366 1.52 14.21 -10.90
CA GLN A 366 1.97 14.30 -12.29
C GLN A 366 1.52 13.09 -13.11
N ILE A 367 1.50 13.21 -14.44
CA ILE A 367 1.12 12.10 -15.35
C ILE A 367 2.01 10.89 -15.08
N ASP A 368 3.31 11.09 -14.95
CA ASP A 368 4.31 10.04 -14.73
C ASP A 368 4.29 9.48 -13.29
N ASP A 369 3.44 10.03 -12.40
CA ASP A 369 3.24 9.50 -11.05
C ASP A 369 2.21 8.36 -11.00
N LEU A 370 1.62 7.97 -12.12
CA LEU A 370 0.82 6.76 -12.28
C LEU A 370 1.60 5.78 -13.16
N GLN A 371 2.00 4.65 -12.59
CA GLN A 371 2.83 3.68 -13.29
C GLN A 371 2.23 2.28 -13.18
N PRO A 372 2.55 1.37 -14.12
CA PRO A 372 2.25 -0.04 -13.97
C PRO A 372 2.77 -0.56 -12.63
N PHE A 373 2.06 -1.51 -12.04
CA PHE A 373 2.46 -2.10 -10.77
C PHE A 373 3.58 -3.13 -10.98
N ASP A 374 4.70 -2.93 -10.26
CA ASP A 374 5.79 -3.90 -10.14
C ASP A 374 5.86 -4.41 -8.69
N PRO A 375 5.71 -5.73 -8.46
CA PRO A 375 5.67 -6.31 -7.11
C PRO A 375 6.97 -6.15 -6.33
N GLN A 376 8.12 -6.34 -7.01
CA GLN A 376 9.42 -6.28 -6.36
C GLN A 376 9.80 -4.83 -6.02
N GLU A 377 9.62 -3.90 -6.97
CA GLU A 377 9.86 -2.48 -6.72
C GLU A 377 8.99 -1.94 -5.59
N PHE A 378 7.73 -2.39 -5.52
CA PHE A 378 6.82 -2.01 -4.45
C PHE A 378 7.24 -2.60 -3.10
N ALA A 379 7.57 -3.89 -3.05
CA ALA A 379 7.97 -4.58 -1.82
C ALA A 379 9.28 -3.99 -1.26
N ASP A 380 10.28 -3.74 -2.12
CA ASP A 380 11.53 -3.09 -1.74
C ASP A 380 11.29 -1.65 -1.22
N ALA A 381 10.41 -0.89 -1.88
CA ALA A 381 10.06 0.45 -1.42
C ALA A 381 9.30 0.44 -0.09
N LEU A 382 8.44 -0.56 0.15
CA LEU A 382 7.68 -0.72 1.40
C LEU A 382 8.59 -1.10 2.57
N THR A 383 9.52 -2.03 2.36
CA THR A 383 10.41 -2.58 3.40
C THR A 383 11.71 -1.79 3.55
N GLY A 384 11.98 -0.80 2.69
CA GLY A 384 13.19 0.00 2.73
C GLY A 384 14.44 -0.72 2.20
N VAL A 385 14.29 -1.79 1.42
CA VAL A 385 15.41 -2.50 0.79
C VAL A 385 16.06 -1.65 -0.31
N ASP A 386 17.39 -1.62 -0.32
CA ASP A 386 18.21 -1.07 -1.40
C ASP A 386 18.84 -2.23 -2.18
N ARG A 387 18.25 -2.57 -3.33
CA ARG A 387 18.90 -3.50 -4.27
C ARG A 387 19.79 -2.71 -5.23
N PRO A 388 21.01 -3.18 -5.49
CA PRO A 388 21.98 -2.51 -6.37
C PRO A 388 21.53 -2.43 -7.83
#